data_4f60f010b53ae96cf03a652e5135531b
#
_entry.id   4f60f010b53ae96cf03a652e5135531b
#
_cell.length_a   1.000
_cell.length_b   1.000
_cell.length_c   1.000
_cell.angle_alpha   90.00
_cell.angle_beta   90.00
_cell.angle_gamma   90.00
#
_symmetry.space_group_name_H-M   'P 1'
#
loop_
_entity.id
_entity.type
_entity.pdbx_description
1 polymer ?
#
loop_
_entity_poly.entity_id
_entity_poly.type
_entity_poly.pdbx_seq_one_letter_code
_entity_poly.pdbx_strand_id
1 'polypeptide(L)'
;QVNFATIDPALARRMFVDEALVRGQSSLRAGFLERNARVREDLERVEAKLRRRDLLASEGALVDFYLERIPADVASTRAFERWWRQEEHRQPLRLDVPAEVLLAVSLPPVAPSDYPLHLEVDGNALPLAYRFDPTDPDDGVTLDVPLALLASLPARRLDWLVPGYLHEKLVAVLRGLPKDLRRTLVPIPEAAARLREALSPFGEGELFERLADLVTAAAGVKVSARQLATVPLAPWLRMNLRVLDATGREIGRGRDLEVLRRELRAEAGRALRPAASQAWERDGLRRWDFGDMPEELRVPSGGVSLRLFPGLEDEGSTVRLRLFPSVAEARRATRQGVVRL
;
A
#
# COMPACT_ATOMS: atom_id res chain seq x y z
N GLN A 1 4.55 -4.88 -53.14
CA GLN A 1 4.01 -4.24 -51.93
C GLN A 1 3.85 -2.76 -52.22
N VAL A 2 2.63 -2.25 -52.24
CA VAL A 2 2.37 -0.81 -52.40
C VAL A 2 2.67 -0.16 -51.05
N ASN A 3 3.52 0.86 -51.08
CA ASN A 3 3.82 1.62 -49.88
C ASN A 3 2.64 2.52 -49.50
N PHE A 4 1.92 2.24 -48.43
CA PHE A 4 0.73 2.96 -48.00
C PHE A 4 0.99 4.47 -47.82
N ALA A 5 2.21 4.86 -47.45
CA ALA A 5 2.62 6.26 -47.34
C ALA A 5 2.60 7.05 -48.66
N THR A 6 2.54 6.37 -49.82
CA THR A 6 2.38 7.03 -51.14
C THR A 6 0.91 7.24 -51.53
N ILE A 7 -0.01 6.51 -50.90
CA ILE A 7 -1.44 6.61 -51.16
C ILE A 7 -2.07 7.72 -50.31
N ASP A 8 -1.82 7.66 -48.99
CA ASP A 8 -2.27 8.66 -48.01
C ASP A 8 -1.14 8.98 -47.02
N PRO A 9 -0.30 9.96 -47.33
CA PRO A 9 0.83 10.34 -46.44
C PRO A 9 0.37 10.86 -45.09
N ALA A 10 -0.77 11.55 -45.03
CA ALA A 10 -1.27 12.11 -43.77
C ALA A 10 -1.73 11.01 -42.80
N LEU A 11 -2.50 10.06 -43.34
CA LEU A 11 -2.96 8.91 -42.54
C LEU A 11 -1.80 8.01 -42.13
N ALA A 12 -0.87 7.73 -43.04
CA ALA A 12 0.32 6.94 -42.73
C ALA A 12 1.17 7.56 -41.61
N ARG A 13 1.34 8.88 -41.62
CA ARG A 13 2.02 9.62 -40.57
C ARG A 13 1.30 9.52 -39.23
N ARG A 14 -0.02 9.72 -39.23
CA ARG A 14 -0.84 9.61 -38.02
C ARG A 14 -0.77 8.20 -37.42
N MET A 15 -0.90 7.16 -38.26
CA MET A 15 -0.75 5.77 -37.84
C MET A 15 0.64 5.49 -37.27
N PHE A 16 1.69 5.97 -37.93
CA PHE A 16 3.06 5.83 -37.41
C PHE A 16 3.21 6.47 -36.03
N VAL A 17 2.73 7.69 -35.85
CA VAL A 17 2.77 8.39 -34.55
C VAL A 17 1.98 7.63 -33.48
N ASP A 18 0.77 7.20 -33.79
CA ASP A 18 -0.07 6.45 -32.85
C ASP A 18 0.56 5.12 -32.45
N GLU A 19 0.91 4.28 -33.41
CA GLU A 19 1.43 2.93 -33.12
C GLU A 19 2.85 2.95 -32.56
N ALA A 20 3.74 3.76 -33.14
CA ALA A 20 5.17 3.72 -32.80
C ALA A 20 5.54 4.57 -31.59
N LEU A 21 4.94 5.76 -31.42
CA LEU A 21 5.33 6.71 -30.38
C LEU A 21 4.36 6.73 -29.19
N VAL A 22 3.07 6.58 -29.43
CA VAL A 22 2.05 6.62 -28.37
C VAL A 22 1.86 5.24 -27.73
N ARG A 23 1.66 4.21 -28.58
CA ARG A 23 1.45 2.82 -28.09
C ARG A 23 2.72 2.01 -27.90
N GLY A 24 3.87 2.56 -28.33
CA GLY A 24 5.16 1.87 -28.17
C GLY A 24 5.31 0.58 -28.98
N GLN A 25 4.48 0.38 -30.04
CA GLN A 25 4.52 -0.81 -30.90
C GLN A 25 5.61 -0.71 -31.96
N SER A 26 6.82 -0.36 -31.54
CA SER A 26 7.97 -0.24 -32.44
C SER A 26 9.27 -0.62 -31.73
N SER A 27 10.32 -0.88 -32.53
CA SER A 27 11.67 -1.12 -32.01
C SER A 27 12.45 0.19 -31.74
N LEU A 28 11.79 1.35 -31.77
CA LEU A 28 12.42 2.65 -31.53
C LEU A 28 13.00 2.71 -30.11
N ARG A 29 14.26 3.15 -30.03
CA ARG A 29 14.93 3.45 -28.76
C ARG A 29 15.35 4.91 -28.78
N ALA A 30 14.67 5.74 -28.03
CA ALA A 30 14.99 7.15 -27.88
C ALA A 30 14.74 7.62 -26.46
N GLY A 31 15.63 8.43 -25.92
CA GLY A 31 15.59 8.83 -24.50
C GLY A 31 14.30 9.54 -24.09
N PHE A 32 13.66 10.28 -25.00
CA PHE A 32 12.37 10.91 -24.70
C PHE A 32 11.25 9.92 -24.45
N LEU A 33 11.24 8.75 -25.11
CA LEU A 33 10.23 7.70 -24.89
C LEU A 33 10.27 7.18 -23.45
N GLU A 34 11.49 6.96 -22.93
CA GLU A 34 11.67 6.52 -21.54
C GLU A 34 11.24 7.60 -20.54
N ARG A 35 11.57 8.88 -20.84
CA ARG A 35 11.17 9.99 -19.98
C ARG A 35 9.66 10.18 -19.96
N ASN A 36 9.01 10.12 -21.13
CA ASN A 36 7.57 10.23 -21.24
C ASN A 36 6.82 9.05 -20.58
N ALA A 37 7.36 7.83 -20.70
CA ALA A 37 6.84 6.66 -20.01
C ALA A 37 6.87 6.85 -18.47
N ARG A 38 7.97 7.37 -17.92
CA ARG A 38 8.08 7.66 -16.48
C ARG A 38 7.06 8.68 -16.00
N VAL A 39 6.89 9.79 -16.75
CA VAL A 39 5.87 10.81 -16.40
C VAL A 39 4.47 10.20 -16.42
N ARG A 40 4.17 9.39 -17.43
CA ARG A 40 2.88 8.68 -17.53
C ARG A 40 2.66 7.72 -16.36
N GLU A 41 3.67 6.91 -16.01
CA GLU A 41 3.61 6.00 -14.85
C GLU A 41 3.41 6.77 -13.53
N ASP A 42 4.03 7.95 -13.39
CA ASP A 42 3.83 8.80 -12.21
C ASP A 42 2.36 9.26 -12.11
N LEU A 43 1.76 9.67 -13.23
CA LEU A 43 0.35 10.08 -13.29
C LEU A 43 -0.60 8.91 -13.07
N GLU A 44 -0.33 7.73 -13.64
CA GLU A 44 -1.08 6.50 -13.39
C GLU A 44 -1.05 6.12 -11.89
N ARG A 45 0.08 6.33 -11.22
CA ARG A 45 0.18 6.16 -9.76
C ARG A 45 -0.69 7.16 -9.00
N VAL A 46 -0.81 8.40 -9.50
CA VAL A 46 -1.73 9.40 -8.91
C VAL A 46 -3.19 8.98 -9.15
N GLU A 47 -3.55 8.52 -10.34
CA GLU A 47 -4.88 7.97 -10.62
C GLU A 47 -5.25 6.82 -9.66
N ALA A 48 -4.31 5.89 -9.45
CA ALA A 48 -4.51 4.79 -8.53
C ALA A 48 -4.75 5.27 -7.09
N LYS A 49 -3.98 6.26 -6.61
CA LYS A 49 -4.13 6.86 -5.29
C LYS A 49 -5.47 7.58 -5.13
N LEU A 50 -5.88 8.34 -6.13
CA LEU A 50 -7.13 9.11 -6.12
C LEU A 50 -8.36 8.27 -6.51
N ARG A 51 -8.16 7.04 -6.94
CA ARG A 51 -9.21 6.13 -7.46
C ARG A 51 -10.02 6.79 -8.58
N ARG A 52 -9.33 7.42 -9.53
CA ARG A 52 -9.88 8.08 -10.70
C ARG A 52 -9.25 7.49 -11.96
N ARG A 53 -9.98 7.54 -13.09
CA ARG A 53 -9.48 7.13 -14.41
C ARG A 53 -9.63 8.25 -15.45
N ASP A 54 -9.89 9.44 -15.00
CA ASP A 54 -10.19 10.60 -15.83
C ASP A 54 -9.10 11.69 -15.74
N LEU A 55 -7.96 11.37 -15.13
CA LEU A 55 -6.87 12.33 -14.98
C LEU A 55 -5.97 12.36 -16.22
N LEU A 56 -5.74 11.21 -16.86
CA LEU A 56 -4.90 11.12 -18.04
C LEU A 56 -5.66 11.57 -19.31
N ALA A 57 -4.97 12.35 -20.12
CA ALA A 57 -5.46 12.74 -21.43
C ALA A 57 -5.60 11.53 -22.37
N SER A 58 -6.46 11.63 -23.35
CA SER A 58 -6.65 10.60 -24.36
C SER A 58 -5.38 10.39 -25.20
N GLU A 59 -5.21 9.18 -25.75
CA GLU A 59 -4.15 8.88 -26.72
C GLU A 59 -4.16 9.87 -27.90
N GLY A 60 -5.35 10.37 -28.28
CA GLY A 60 -5.50 11.38 -29.34
C GLY A 60 -4.76 12.68 -29.05
N ALA A 61 -4.78 13.16 -27.82
CA ALA A 61 -4.05 14.38 -27.44
C ALA A 61 -2.52 14.19 -27.56
N LEU A 62 -2.02 12.99 -27.24
CA LEU A 62 -0.60 12.64 -27.44
C LEU A 62 -0.24 12.54 -28.93
N VAL A 63 -1.12 11.95 -29.73
CA VAL A 63 -0.94 11.89 -31.19
C VAL A 63 -0.82 13.31 -31.76
N ASP A 64 -1.74 14.21 -31.37
CA ASP A 64 -1.74 15.60 -31.85
C ASP A 64 -0.48 16.35 -31.39
N PHE A 65 -0.05 16.16 -30.13
CA PHE A 65 1.22 16.71 -29.62
C PHE A 65 2.42 16.34 -30.49
N TYR A 66 2.54 15.06 -30.87
CA TYR A 66 3.65 14.60 -31.72
C TYR A 66 3.49 15.09 -33.16
N LEU A 67 2.28 15.09 -33.71
CA LEU A 67 2.01 15.57 -35.08
C LEU A 67 2.38 17.05 -35.27
N GLU A 68 2.24 17.88 -34.24
CA GLU A 68 2.66 19.30 -34.28
C GLU A 68 4.18 19.47 -34.31
N ARG A 69 4.95 18.51 -33.75
CA ARG A 69 6.40 18.65 -33.51
C ARG A 69 7.27 17.86 -34.46
N ILE A 70 6.71 16.84 -35.10
CA ILE A 70 7.41 15.98 -36.06
C ILE A 70 7.11 16.48 -37.49
N PRO A 71 8.10 16.59 -38.39
CA PRO A 71 7.89 17.02 -39.77
C PRO A 71 6.90 16.15 -40.53
N ALA A 72 6.21 16.75 -41.52
CA ALA A 72 5.16 16.10 -42.27
C ALA A 72 5.64 14.90 -43.14
N ASP A 73 6.88 14.89 -43.54
CA ASP A 73 7.52 13.84 -44.33
C ASP A 73 8.02 12.64 -43.50
N VAL A 74 7.88 12.70 -42.16
CA VAL A 74 8.27 11.62 -41.25
C VAL A 74 7.05 10.73 -40.95
N ALA A 75 6.89 9.67 -41.74
CA ALA A 75 5.76 8.74 -41.65
C ALA A 75 6.21 7.27 -41.44
N SER A 76 7.41 7.03 -40.99
CA SER A 76 7.94 5.70 -40.71
C SER A 76 9.06 5.71 -39.69
N THR A 77 9.31 4.59 -39.02
CA THR A 77 10.40 4.39 -38.04
C THR A 77 11.74 4.82 -38.61
N ARG A 78 12.09 4.40 -39.83
CA ARG A 78 13.36 4.74 -40.47
C ARG A 78 13.51 6.23 -40.79
N ALA A 79 12.41 6.90 -41.21
CA ALA A 79 12.41 8.33 -41.45
C ALA A 79 12.55 9.11 -40.14
N PHE A 80 11.86 8.64 -39.10
CA PHE A 80 11.92 9.22 -37.76
C PHE A 80 13.33 9.11 -37.16
N GLU A 81 13.96 7.93 -37.17
CA GLU A 81 15.32 7.74 -36.65
C GLU A 81 16.36 8.67 -37.31
N ARG A 82 16.21 8.84 -38.63
CA ARG A 82 17.10 9.73 -39.40
C ARG A 82 16.91 11.18 -38.97
N TRP A 83 15.68 11.63 -38.88
CA TRP A 83 15.31 12.97 -38.46
C TRP A 83 15.71 13.22 -37.01
N TRP A 84 15.33 12.31 -36.09
CA TRP A 84 15.54 12.46 -34.65
C TRP A 84 17.00 12.51 -34.28
N ARG A 85 17.87 11.75 -34.93
CA ARG A 85 19.33 11.79 -34.72
C ARG A 85 19.91 13.19 -34.89
N GLN A 86 19.36 13.99 -35.77
CA GLN A 86 19.81 15.38 -35.97
C GLN A 86 19.12 16.33 -34.99
N GLU A 87 17.81 16.11 -34.76
CA GLU A 87 16.99 17.00 -33.94
C GLU A 87 17.31 16.88 -32.46
N GLU A 88 17.59 15.66 -31.96
CA GLU A 88 17.98 15.42 -30.57
C GLU A 88 19.19 16.24 -30.11
N HIS A 89 20.15 16.48 -31.01
CA HIS A 89 21.30 17.35 -30.69
C HIS A 89 20.94 18.84 -30.64
N ARG A 90 19.92 19.25 -31.37
CA ARG A 90 19.47 20.65 -31.44
C ARG A 90 18.46 20.96 -30.34
N GLN A 91 17.51 20.08 -30.14
CA GLN A 91 16.40 20.24 -29.22
C GLN A 91 16.10 18.90 -28.50
N PRO A 92 16.89 18.49 -27.50
CA PRO A 92 16.80 17.17 -26.89
C PRO A 92 15.46 16.91 -26.16
N LEU A 93 14.75 17.99 -25.78
CA LEU A 93 13.46 17.91 -25.06
C LEU A 93 12.24 18.20 -25.96
N ARG A 94 12.43 18.32 -27.28
CA ARG A 94 11.36 18.67 -28.22
C ARG A 94 10.16 17.72 -28.16
N LEU A 95 10.41 16.44 -27.94
CA LEU A 95 9.39 15.39 -27.88
C LEU A 95 9.09 14.93 -26.44
N ASP A 96 9.63 15.62 -25.45
CA ASP A 96 9.22 15.40 -24.06
C ASP A 96 7.81 15.97 -23.87
N VAL A 97 6.88 15.13 -23.41
CA VAL A 97 5.50 15.52 -23.23
C VAL A 97 5.33 16.22 -21.89
N PRO A 98 4.93 17.50 -21.86
CA PRO A 98 4.66 18.20 -20.61
C PRO A 98 3.51 17.52 -19.85
N ALA A 99 3.57 17.55 -18.51
CA ALA A 99 2.53 16.95 -17.67
C ALA A 99 1.13 17.53 -17.98
N GLU A 100 1.05 18.80 -18.37
CA GLU A 100 -0.20 19.49 -18.72
C GLU A 100 -0.88 18.88 -19.97
N VAL A 101 -0.09 18.33 -20.90
CA VAL A 101 -0.60 17.64 -22.10
C VAL A 101 -1.07 16.23 -21.76
N LEU A 102 -0.43 15.61 -20.75
CA LEU A 102 -0.81 14.29 -20.25
C LEU A 102 -2.05 14.33 -19.35
N LEU A 103 -2.44 15.51 -18.85
CA LEU A 103 -3.58 15.67 -17.95
C LEU A 103 -4.84 16.11 -18.72
N ALA A 104 -5.92 15.37 -18.55
CA ALA A 104 -7.25 15.76 -19.05
C ALA A 104 -7.92 16.81 -18.16
N VAL A 105 -7.57 16.81 -16.88
CA VAL A 105 -8.12 17.74 -15.86
C VAL A 105 -7.00 18.18 -14.92
N SER A 106 -7.18 19.35 -14.28
CA SER A 106 -6.25 19.79 -13.25
C SER A 106 -6.23 18.82 -12.09
N LEU A 107 -5.03 18.46 -11.64
CA LEU A 107 -4.88 17.62 -10.45
C LEU A 107 -5.40 18.37 -9.22
N PRO A 108 -6.24 17.75 -8.39
CA PRO A 108 -6.54 18.29 -7.07
C PRO A 108 -5.24 18.32 -6.24
N PRO A 109 -5.09 19.26 -5.31
CA PRO A 109 -3.96 19.25 -4.39
C PRO A 109 -3.96 17.96 -3.57
N VAL A 110 -2.96 17.09 -3.79
CA VAL A 110 -2.78 15.83 -3.08
C VAL A 110 -1.61 16.01 -2.13
N ALA A 111 -1.87 15.99 -0.83
CA ALA A 111 -0.79 15.99 0.13
C ALA A 111 -0.07 14.62 0.09
N PRO A 112 1.28 14.59 -0.02
CA PRO A 112 2.03 13.32 0.03
C PRO A 112 1.74 12.49 1.28
N SER A 113 1.40 13.16 2.39
CA SER A 113 1.00 12.53 3.65
C SER A 113 -0.32 11.77 3.57
N ASP A 114 -1.23 12.11 2.63
CA ASP A 114 -2.50 11.41 2.47
C ASP A 114 -2.31 10.01 1.88
N TYR A 115 -1.29 9.85 1.06
CA TYR A 115 -0.97 8.59 0.38
C TYR A 115 0.50 8.22 0.55
N PRO A 116 0.92 7.84 1.78
CA PRO A 116 2.30 7.50 2.09
C PRO A 116 2.76 6.29 1.28
N LEU A 117 4.04 6.23 0.96
CA LEU A 117 4.65 5.08 0.28
C LEU A 117 5.06 3.97 1.26
N HIS A 118 5.09 4.27 2.56
CA HIS A 118 5.43 3.33 3.62
C HIS A 118 4.51 3.52 4.81
N LEU A 119 4.27 2.42 5.51
CA LEU A 119 3.61 2.42 6.81
C LEU A 119 4.65 2.14 7.89
N GLU A 120 4.79 3.07 8.85
CA GLU A 120 5.67 2.87 9.99
C GLU A 120 5.01 1.93 11.01
N VAL A 121 5.70 0.83 11.32
CA VAL A 121 5.27 -0.16 12.31
C VAL A 121 6.48 -0.58 13.15
N ASP A 122 6.47 -0.26 14.42
CA ASP A 122 7.52 -0.61 15.40
C ASP A 122 8.95 -0.28 14.92
N GLY A 123 9.11 0.85 14.21
CA GLY A 123 10.38 1.31 13.65
C GLY A 123 10.78 0.65 12.34
N ASN A 124 9.85 -0.06 11.69
CA ASN A 124 10.03 -0.60 10.34
C ASN A 124 9.15 0.17 9.36
N ALA A 125 9.74 0.66 8.26
CA ALA A 125 9.03 1.29 7.15
C ALA A 125 8.57 0.22 6.16
N LEU A 126 7.32 -0.20 6.25
CA LEU A 126 6.75 -1.25 5.40
C LEU A 126 6.18 -0.63 4.12
N PRO A 127 6.55 -1.13 2.92
CA PRO A 127 6.08 -0.56 1.66
C PRO A 127 4.57 -0.66 1.47
N LEU A 128 3.98 0.40 0.90
CA LEU A 128 2.58 0.48 0.49
C LEU A 128 2.49 0.60 -1.03
N ALA A 129 1.65 -0.22 -1.63
CA ALA A 129 1.27 -0.15 -3.04
C ALA A 129 -0.20 0.25 -3.18
N TYR A 130 -0.50 1.08 -4.18
CA TYR A 130 -1.85 1.56 -4.48
C TYR A 130 -2.30 1.02 -5.82
N ARG A 131 -3.52 0.48 -5.89
CA ARG A 131 -4.12 -0.02 -7.12
C ARG A 131 -5.57 0.43 -7.22
N PHE A 132 -5.96 0.85 -8.41
CA PHE A 132 -7.34 1.14 -8.74
C PHE A 132 -7.81 0.24 -9.89
N ASP A 133 -8.34 -0.88 -9.54
CA ASP A 133 -9.01 -1.81 -10.44
C ASP A 133 -10.08 -2.59 -9.66
N PRO A 134 -11.35 -2.18 -9.73
CA PRO A 134 -12.44 -2.82 -8.98
C PRO A 134 -12.63 -4.31 -9.29
N THR A 135 -12.04 -4.82 -10.36
CA THR A 135 -12.09 -6.25 -10.74
C THR A 135 -10.93 -7.06 -10.19
N ASP A 136 -9.89 -6.37 -9.71
CA ASP A 136 -8.68 -7.00 -9.18
C ASP A 136 -8.81 -7.25 -7.66
N PRO A 137 -8.43 -8.43 -7.14
CA PRO A 137 -8.40 -8.70 -5.71
C PRO A 137 -7.49 -7.75 -4.92
N ASP A 138 -6.51 -7.12 -5.59
CA ASP A 138 -5.60 -6.15 -4.98
C ASP A 138 -6.10 -4.69 -5.03
N ASP A 139 -7.33 -4.46 -5.48
CA ASP A 139 -7.91 -3.12 -5.52
C ASP A 139 -7.81 -2.43 -4.14
N GLY A 140 -7.28 -1.21 -4.11
CA GLY A 140 -7.06 -0.41 -2.91
C GLY A 140 -5.59 -0.29 -2.49
N VAL A 141 -5.30 -0.48 -1.21
CA VAL A 141 -3.95 -0.37 -0.62
C VAL A 141 -3.45 -1.72 -0.19
N THR A 142 -2.26 -2.10 -0.65
CA THR A 142 -1.57 -3.32 -0.24
C THR A 142 -0.33 -2.96 0.57
N LEU A 143 -0.21 -3.56 1.76
CA LEU A 143 0.96 -3.48 2.63
C LEU A 143 1.84 -4.71 2.42
N ASP A 144 3.11 -4.50 2.10
CA ASP A 144 4.11 -5.56 2.04
C ASP A 144 4.61 -5.88 3.44
N VAL A 145 4.38 -7.11 3.87
CA VAL A 145 4.69 -7.56 5.23
C VAL A 145 5.74 -8.67 5.18
N PRO A 146 6.97 -8.42 5.64
CA PRO A 146 7.93 -9.50 5.86
C PRO A 146 7.35 -10.55 6.81
N LEU A 147 7.48 -11.84 6.47
CA LEU A 147 6.93 -12.96 7.25
C LEU A 147 7.29 -12.88 8.74
N ALA A 148 8.51 -12.46 9.04
CA ALA A 148 9.00 -12.30 10.41
C ALA A 148 8.19 -11.29 11.24
N LEU A 149 7.60 -10.27 10.60
CA LEU A 149 6.77 -9.25 11.27
C LEU A 149 5.28 -9.62 11.36
N LEU A 150 4.84 -10.67 10.64
CA LEU A 150 3.40 -11.00 10.55
C LEU A 150 2.76 -11.24 11.93
N ALA A 151 3.48 -11.93 12.81
CA ALA A 151 2.98 -12.25 14.16
C ALA A 151 2.83 -11.01 15.06
N SER A 152 3.73 -10.03 14.92
CA SER A 152 3.74 -8.81 15.74
C SER A 152 2.98 -7.63 15.12
N LEU A 153 2.55 -7.73 13.85
CA LEU A 153 1.87 -6.64 13.15
C LEU A 153 0.58 -6.20 13.91
N PRO A 154 0.46 -4.96 14.36
CA PRO A 154 -0.69 -4.54 15.16
C PRO A 154 -1.95 -4.37 14.29
N ALA A 155 -2.97 -5.21 14.49
CA ALA A 155 -4.23 -5.16 13.74
C ALA A 155 -4.87 -3.77 13.80
N ARG A 156 -4.81 -3.10 14.97
CA ARG A 156 -5.32 -1.73 15.17
C ARG A 156 -4.76 -0.71 14.17
N ARG A 157 -3.51 -0.89 13.71
CA ARG A 157 -2.88 0.03 12.74
C ARG A 157 -3.45 -0.14 11.34
N LEU A 158 -3.86 -1.35 10.99
CA LEU A 158 -4.46 -1.67 9.68
C LEU A 158 -5.87 -1.08 9.54
N ASP A 159 -6.59 -0.96 10.64
CA ASP A 159 -7.95 -0.39 10.63
C ASP A 159 -7.97 1.07 10.21
N TRP A 160 -6.92 1.83 10.49
CA TRP A 160 -6.79 3.21 10.05
C TRP A 160 -6.63 3.36 8.54
N LEU A 161 -6.19 2.30 7.85
CA LEU A 161 -5.89 2.32 6.42
C LEU A 161 -4.80 3.37 6.10
N VAL A 162 -5.09 4.33 5.23
CA VAL A 162 -4.24 5.50 4.93
C VAL A 162 -5.06 6.79 5.07
N PRO A 163 -4.43 7.95 5.38
CA PRO A 163 -5.15 9.19 5.62
C PRO A 163 -6.06 9.61 4.47
N GLY A 164 -5.62 9.41 3.21
CA GLY A 164 -6.37 9.77 2.02
C GLY A 164 -7.67 8.95 1.82
N TYR A 165 -7.78 7.78 2.42
CA TYR A 165 -8.99 6.95 2.31
C TYR A 165 -9.84 6.93 3.59
N LEU A 166 -9.39 7.63 4.66
CA LEU A 166 -10.11 7.60 5.92
C LEU A 166 -11.52 8.21 5.81
N HIS A 167 -11.67 9.31 5.06
CA HIS A 167 -12.98 9.94 4.87
C HIS A 167 -14.00 8.97 4.24
N GLU A 168 -13.63 8.33 3.14
CA GLU A 168 -14.48 7.36 2.43
C GLU A 168 -14.82 6.16 3.30
N LYS A 169 -13.84 5.68 4.09
CA LYS A 169 -14.06 4.62 5.07
C LYS A 169 -15.08 5.03 6.12
N LEU A 170 -14.96 6.22 6.69
CA LEU A 170 -15.93 6.75 7.66
C LEU A 170 -17.32 6.89 7.05
N VAL A 171 -17.43 7.44 5.83
CA VAL A 171 -18.70 7.52 5.09
C VAL A 171 -19.33 6.13 4.93
N ALA A 172 -18.55 5.12 4.54
CA ALA A 172 -19.03 3.75 4.37
C ALA A 172 -19.48 3.14 5.70
N VAL A 173 -18.72 3.31 6.78
CA VAL A 173 -19.07 2.86 8.13
C VAL A 173 -20.40 3.51 8.58
N LEU A 174 -20.52 4.83 8.48
CA LEU A 174 -21.72 5.56 8.88
C LEU A 174 -22.95 5.15 8.07
N ARG A 175 -22.80 4.92 6.76
CA ARG A 175 -23.89 4.42 5.89
C ARG A 175 -24.36 3.02 6.25
N GLY A 176 -23.48 2.18 6.80
CA GLY A 176 -23.79 0.83 7.23
C GLY A 176 -24.50 0.74 8.59
N LEU A 177 -24.61 1.85 9.32
CA LEU A 177 -25.32 1.89 10.59
C LEU A 177 -26.84 1.71 10.44
N PRO A 178 -27.54 1.25 11.48
CA PRO A 178 -29.00 1.22 11.53
C PRO A 178 -29.64 2.57 11.20
N LYS A 179 -30.81 2.54 10.59
CA LYS A 179 -31.51 3.74 10.06
C LYS A 179 -31.67 4.86 11.10
N ASP A 180 -31.98 4.49 12.34
CA ASP A 180 -32.24 5.47 13.39
C ASP A 180 -30.97 6.21 13.78
N LEU A 181 -29.83 5.53 13.89
CA LEU A 181 -28.52 6.16 14.10
C LEU A 181 -28.09 7.01 12.89
N ARG A 182 -28.32 6.54 11.66
CA ARG A 182 -27.98 7.31 10.47
C ARG A 182 -28.71 8.63 10.38
N ARG A 183 -29.96 8.69 10.80
CA ARG A 183 -30.78 9.92 10.77
C ARG A 183 -30.18 11.05 11.63
N THR A 184 -29.52 10.71 12.73
CA THR A 184 -28.87 11.70 13.61
C THR A 184 -27.56 12.25 13.04
N LEU A 185 -27.00 11.58 12.01
CA LEU A 185 -25.69 11.87 11.41
C LEU A 185 -25.81 12.47 9.98
N VAL A 186 -27.00 12.86 9.56
CA VAL A 186 -27.25 13.47 8.22
C VAL A 186 -26.85 14.95 8.25
N PRO A 187 -26.15 15.46 7.21
CA PRO A 187 -25.60 14.76 6.04
C PRO A 187 -24.35 13.90 6.37
N ILE A 188 -24.34 12.66 5.91
CA ILE A 188 -23.25 11.70 6.24
C ILE A 188 -21.85 12.17 5.82
N PRO A 189 -21.62 12.72 4.60
CA PRO A 189 -20.29 13.18 4.21
C PRO A 189 -19.74 14.25 5.15
N GLU A 190 -20.55 15.22 5.55
CA GLU A 190 -20.15 16.28 6.46
C GLU A 190 -19.91 15.77 7.88
N ALA A 191 -20.73 14.81 8.34
CA ALA A 191 -20.48 14.12 9.61
C ALA A 191 -19.15 13.35 9.57
N ALA A 192 -18.87 12.63 8.48
CA ALA A 192 -17.61 11.93 8.30
C ALA A 192 -16.40 12.88 8.25
N ALA A 193 -16.54 14.07 7.64
CA ALA A 193 -15.48 15.08 7.62
C ALA A 193 -15.16 15.59 9.04
N ARG A 194 -16.18 15.95 9.83
CA ARG A 194 -15.99 16.36 11.24
C ARG A 194 -15.38 15.25 12.09
N LEU A 195 -15.82 14.00 11.90
CA LEU A 195 -15.26 12.85 12.62
C LEU A 195 -13.80 12.60 12.23
N ARG A 196 -13.44 12.75 10.95
CA ARG A 196 -12.04 12.65 10.48
C ARG A 196 -11.14 13.67 11.18
N GLU A 197 -11.58 14.92 11.29
CA GLU A 197 -10.85 15.97 12.01
C GLU A 197 -10.68 15.63 13.51
N ALA A 198 -11.75 15.17 14.16
CA ALA A 198 -11.72 14.78 15.57
C ALA A 198 -10.89 13.52 15.87
N LEU A 199 -10.65 12.70 14.86
CA LEU A 199 -9.76 11.52 14.94
C LEU A 199 -8.27 11.89 14.83
N SER A 200 -7.91 13.17 14.71
CA SER A 200 -6.51 13.62 14.75
C SER A 200 -5.89 13.36 16.15
N PRO A 201 -4.58 13.01 16.25
CA PRO A 201 -3.71 12.64 15.13
C PRO A 201 -4.05 11.26 14.56
N PHE A 202 -3.82 11.11 13.25
CA PHE A 202 -4.08 9.88 12.51
C PHE A 202 -3.23 8.72 13.01
N GLY A 203 -3.86 7.54 13.17
CA GLY A 203 -3.17 6.32 13.55
C GLY A 203 -2.94 6.13 15.06
N GLU A 204 -3.38 7.07 15.89
CA GLU A 204 -3.34 6.92 17.34
C GLU A 204 -4.50 6.10 17.90
N GLY A 205 -4.19 5.13 18.75
CA GLY A 205 -5.20 4.28 19.39
C GLY A 205 -5.91 3.33 18.43
N GLU A 206 -7.05 2.84 18.83
CA GLU A 206 -7.90 1.96 18.03
C GLU A 206 -8.98 2.77 17.32
N LEU A 207 -9.00 2.73 15.97
CA LEU A 207 -9.92 3.54 15.16
C LEU A 207 -11.37 3.39 15.60
N PHE A 208 -11.86 2.15 15.73
CA PHE A 208 -13.27 1.91 16.02
C PHE A 208 -13.66 2.25 17.45
N GLU A 209 -12.75 2.16 18.43
CA GLU A 209 -13.01 2.66 19.78
C GLU A 209 -13.16 4.19 19.80
N ARG A 210 -12.19 4.90 19.24
CA ARG A 210 -12.26 6.37 19.14
C ARG A 210 -13.49 6.83 18.34
N LEU A 211 -13.78 6.14 17.24
CA LEU A 211 -14.94 6.44 16.42
C LEU A 211 -16.26 6.18 17.17
N ALA A 212 -16.33 5.12 17.98
CA ALA A 212 -17.53 4.81 18.77
C ALA A 212 -17.84 5.91 19.80
N ASP A 213 -16.81 6.45 20.46
CA ASP A 213 -16.97 7.53 21.42
C ASP A 213 -17.48 8.81 20.71
N LEU A 214 -16.89 9.16 19.58
CA LEU A 214 -17.27 10.33 18.79
C LEU A 214 -18.68 10.22 18.21
N VAL A 215 -19.04 9.05 17.66
CA VAL A 215 -20.38 8.80 17.12
C VAL A 215 -21.43 8.77 18.25
N THR A 216 -21.11 8.20 19.41
CA THR A 216 -21.97 8.23 20.60
C THR A 216 -22.25 9.66 21.03
N ALA A 217 -21.23 10.50 21.09
CA ALA A 217 -21.38 11.92 21.43
C ALA A 217 -22.23 12.68 20.41
N ALA A 218 -22.02 12.43 19.11
CA ALA A 218 -22.76 13.09 18.04
C ALA A 218 -24.23 12.64 17.91
N ALA A 219 -24.48 11.35 18.12
CA ALA A 219 -25.81 10.76 17.95
C ALA A 219 -26.67 10.81 19.25
N GLY A 220 -26.06 11.02 20.41
CA GLY A 220 -26.73 10.94 21.73
C GLY A 220 -27.17 9.52 22.10
N VAL A 221 -26.72 8.50 21.39
CA VAL A 221 -27.05 7.08 21.59
C VAL A 221 -25.77 6.26 21.62
N LYS A 222 -25.63 5.36 22.58
CA LYS A 222 -24.42 4.53 22.74
C LYS A 222 -24.21 3.61 21.54
N VAL A 223 -23.04 3.75 20.92
CA VAL A 223 -22.56 2.92 19.80
C VAL A 223 -21.27 2.23 20.25
N SER A 224 -21.15 0.93 20.00
CA SER A 224 -19.94 0.18 20.37
C SER A 224 -18.98 0.09 19.19
N ALA A 225 -17.68 0.00 19.49
CA ALA A 225 -16.63 -0.24 18.49
C ALA A 225 -16.93 -1.48 17.63
N ARG A 226 -17.44 -2.55 18.25
CA ARG A 226 -17.82 -3.77 17.56
C ARG A 226 -18.92 -3.55 16.50
N GLN A 227 -19.94 -2.73 16.81
CA GLN A 227 -20.98 -2.39 15.82
C GLN A 227 -20.39 -1.70 14.59
N LEU A 228 -19.42 -0.79 14.79
CA LEU A 228 -18.74 -0.08 13.71
C LEU A 228 -17.80 -1.00 12.92
N ALA A 229 -17.02 -1.82 13.60
CA ALA A 229 -16.06 -2.75 12.98
C ALA A 229 -16.74 -3.88 12.18
N THR A 230 -17.98 -4.24 12.49
CA THR A 230 -18.73 -5.29 11.78
C THR A 230 -19.51 -4.77 10.56
N VAL A 231 -19.51 -3.46 10.30
CA VAL A 231 -20.10 -2.91 9.09
C VAL A 231 -19.37 -3.46 7.85
N PRO A 232 -20.10 -4.06 6.89
CA PRO A 232 -19.50 -4.53 5.66
C PRO A 232 -18.89 -3.36 4.86
N LEU A 233 -17.59 -3.46 4.58
CA LEU A 233 -16.87 -2.46 3.80
C LEU A 233 -16.45 -3.03 2.44
N ALA A 234 -16.45 -2.19 1.42
CA ALA A 234 -15.85 -2.54 0.14
C ALA A 234 -14.38 -2.96 0.35
N PRO A 235 -13.86 -3.94 -0.41
CA PRO A 235 -12.52 -4.49 -0.22
C PRO A 235 -11.42 -3.41 -0.16
N TRP A 236 -11.47 -2.40 -1.00
CA TRP A 236 -10.48 -1.33 -1.07
C TRP A 236 -10.44 -0.42 0.18
N LEU A 237 -11.47 -0.44 1.03
CA LEU A 237 -11.51 0.27 2.33
C LEU A 237 -10.92 -0.58 3.48
N ARG A 238 -10.33 -1.72 3.16
CA ARG A 238 -9.60 -2.57 4.10
C ARG A 238 -8.18 -2.77 3.56
N MET A 239 -7.18 -2.68 4.44
CA MET A 239 -5.79 -2.95 4.07
C MET A 239 -5.66 -4.37 3.51
N ASN A 240 -5.10 -4.49 2.31
CA ASN A 240 -4.67 -5.77 1.78
C ASN A 240 -3.25 -6.05 2.27
N LEU A 241 -2.94 -7.28 2.62
CA LEU A 241 -1.63 -7.71 3.13
C LEU A 241 -1.01 -8.65 2.11
N ARG A 242 0.23 -8.39 1.73
CA ARG A 242 1.05 -9.26 0.92
C ARG A 242 2.24 -9.73 1.75
N VAL A 243 2.24 -11.00 2.13
CA VAL A 243 3.29 -11.55 3.00
C VAL A 243 4.45 -12.06 2.15
N LEU A 244 5.65 -11.58 2.47
CA LEU A 244 6.87 -11.87 1.73
C LEU A 244 7.83 -12.71 2.57
N ASP A 245 8.46 -13.71 1.97
CA ASP A 245 9.56 -14.45 2.58
C ASP A 245 10.88 -13.65 2.56
N ALA A 246 11.95 -14.21 3.12
CA ALA A 246 13.26 -13.56 3.19
C ALA A 246 13.90 -13.28 1.80
N THR A 247 13.39 -13.90 0.73
CA THR A 247 13.85 -13.68 -0.64
C THR A 247 13.01 -12.61 -1.37
N GLY A 248 11.98 -12.06 -0.71
CA GLY A 248 11.03 -11.14 -1.31
C GLY A 248 9.91 -11.81 -2.12
N ARG A 249 9.82 -13.14 -2.08
CA ARG A 249 8.75 -13.87 -2.77
C ARG A 249 7.47 -13.85 -1.93
N GLU A 250 6.35 -13.62 -2.59
CA GLU A 250 5.03 -13.72 -1.97
C GLU A 250 4.70 -15.15 -1.56
N ILE A 251 4.26 -15.32 -0.31
CA ILE A 251 3.87 -16.61 0.29
C ILE A 251 2.46 -16.59 0.87
N GLY A 252 1.82 -15.43 0.90
CA GLY A 252 0.43 -15.29 1.36
C GLY A 252 -0.13 -13.91 1.05
N ARG A 253 -1.45 -13.84 0.88
CA ARG A 253 -2.15 -12.61 0.57
C ARG A 253 -3.56 -12.62 1.12
N GLY A 254 -4.04 -11.47 1.59
CA GLY A 254 -5.42 -11.33 2.07
C GLY A 254 -5.65 -10.08 2.88
N ARG A 255 -6.90 -9.87 3.27
CA ARG A 255 -7.35 -8.70 4.06
C ARG A 255 -7.69 -9.05 5.50
N ASP A 256 -7.51 -10.30 5.88
CA ASP A 256 -7.73 -10.79 7.23
C ASP A 256 -6.39 -11.25 7.82
N LEU A 257 -5.87 -10.43 8.74
CA LEU A 257 -4.59 -10.69 9.40
C LEU A 257 -4.60 -11.99 10.20
N GLU A 258 -5.73 -12.31 10.85
CA GLU A 258 -5.81 -13.51 11.69
C GLU A 258 -5.87 -14.80 10.85
N VAL A 259 -6.46 -14.75 9.66
CA VAL A 259 -6.40 -15.84 8.69
C VAL A 259 -4.96 -16.07 8.24
N LEU A 260 -4.27 -15.01 7.81
CA LEU A 260 -2.87 -15.09 7.38
C LEU A 260 -1.94 -15.59 8.49
N ARG A 261 -2.13 -15.11 9.72
CA ARG A 261 -1.37 -15.59 10.89
C ARG A 261 -1.56 -17.08 11.14
N ARG A 262 -2.79 -17.56 11.01
CA ARG A 262 -3.10 -18.99 11.21
C ARG A 262 -2.49 -19.84 10.08
N GLU A 263 -2.67 -19.43 8.84
CA GLU A 263 -2.17 -20.16 7.67
C GLU A 263 -0.65 -20.22 7.62
N LEU A 264 0.03 -19.11 7.93
CA LEU A 264 1.50 -18.99 7.86
C LEU A 264 2.20 -19.19 9.21
N ARG A 265 1.50 -19.72 10.22
CA ARG A 265 2.03 -19.86 11.59
C ARG A 265 3.32 -20.68 11.65
N ALA A 266 3.37 -21.79 10.93
CA ALA A 266 4.53 -22.69 10.93
C ALA A 266 5.74 -22.04 10.24
N GLU A 267 5.51 -21.35 9.13
CA GLU A 267 6.52 -20.62 8.38
C GLU A 267 7.07 -19.44 9.18
N ALA A 268 6.20 -18.64 9.80
CA ALA A 268 6.57 -17.52 10.66
C ALA A 268 7.38 -17.99 11.87
N GLY A 269 7.00 -19.10 12.49
CA GLY A 269 7.76 -19.71 13.60
C GLY A 269 9.17 -20.14 13.17
N ARG A 270 9.34 -20.66 11.95
CA ARG A 270 10.66 -21.01 11.40
C ARG A 270 11.49 -19.78 11.09
N ALA A 271 10.88 -18.73 10.53
CA ALA A 271 11.57 -17.47 10.22
C ALA A 271 12.06 -16.72 11.46
N LEU A 272 11.35 -16.84 12.57
CA LEU A 272 11.73 -16.23 13.85
C LEU A 272 12.87 -16.96 14.58
N ARG A 273 13.01 -18.28 14.43
CA ARG A 273 13.98 -19.11 15.16
C ARG A 273 15.44 -18.67 15.05
N PRO A 274 16.00 -18.39 13.86
CA PRO A 274 17.40 -17.99 13.73
C PRO A 274 17.70 -16.65 14.42
N ALA A 275 16.74 -15.74 14.44
CA ALA A 275 16.91 -14.43 15.08
C ALA A 275 16.78 -14.48 16.61
N ALA A 276 15.92 -15.37 17.10
CA ALA A 276 15.63 -15.50 18.53
C ALA A 276 16.71 -16.33 19.27
N SER A 277 17.17 -17.44 18.66
CA SER A 277 18.03 -18.40 19.34
C SER A 277 19.47 -17.90 19.61
N GLN A 278 19.98 -16.98 18.81
CA GLN A 278 21.36 -16.50 18.98
C GLN A 278 21.55 -15.49 20.12
N ALA A 279 20.49 -14.81 20.55
CA ALA A 279 20.65 -13.71 21.49
C ALA A 279 20.22 -14.02 22.93
N TRP A 280 19.16 -14.82 23.15
CA TRP A 280 18.53 -14.89 24.46
C TRP A 280 17.88 -16.21 24.86
N GLU A 281 17.72 -17.19 23.98
CA GLU A 281 17.05 -18.44 24.34
C GLU A 281 17.96 -19.34 25.20
N ARG A 282 17.40 -19.85 26.31
CA ARG A 282 18.06 -20.80 27.20
C ARG A 282 17.09 -21.92 27.54
N ASP A 283 17.58 -23.16 27.40
CA ASP A 283 16.83 -24.37 27.69
C ASP A 283 17.18 -24.95 29.06
N GLY A 284 16.29 -25.74 29.61
CA GLY A 284 16.56 -26.57 30.79
C GLY A 284 16.72 -25.81 32.09
N LEU A 285 16.16 -24.62 32.24
CA LEU A 285 16.22 -23.83 33.42
C LEU A 285 15.42 -24.52 34.57
N ARG A 286 16.00 -24.62 35.73
CA ARG A 286 15.39 -25.17 36.96
C ARG A 286 15.42 -24.16 38.13
N ARG A 287 15.98 -23.00 37.92
CA ARG A 287 16.06 -21.89 38.84
C ARG A 287 16.27 -20.60 38.08
N TRP A 288 15.97 -19.48 38.70
CA TRP A 288 16.21 -18.14 38.17
C TRP A 288 17.70 -17.77 38.28
N ASP A 289 18.48 -18.01 37.23
CA ASP A 289 19.94 -17.77 37.19
C ASP A 289 20.41 -16.92 36.00
N PHE A 290 19.46 -16.28 35.28
CA PHE A 290 19.73 -15.54 34.06
C PHE A 290 19.57 -14.01 34.19
N GLY A 291 19.42 -13.49 35.42
CA GLY A 291 19.31 -12.07 35.72
C GLY A 291 17.93 -11.47 35.41
N ASP A 292 17.88 -10.16 35.20
CA ASP A 292 16.64 -9.47 34.88
C ASP A 292 16.25 -9.66 33.42
N MET A 293 14.98 -9.91 33.19
CA MET A 293 14.43 -9.95 31.82
C MET A 293 14.06 -8.53 31.39
N PRO A 294 14.59 -8.02 30.26
CA PRO A 294 14.14 -6.76 29.71
C PRO A 294 12.68 -6.83 29.29
N GLU A 295 11.98 -5.71 29.28
CA GLU A 295 10.59 -5.66 28.84
C GLU A 295 10.43 -6.00 27.36
N GLU A 296 11.43 -5.63 26.55
CA GLU A 296 11.46 -5.91 25.11
C GLU A 296 12.89 -6.02 24.59
N LEU A 297 13.03 -6.69 23.45
CA LEU A 297 14.28 -6.80 22.70
C LEU A 297 14.04 -6.46 21.23
N ARG A 298 14.98 -5.77 20.62
CA ARG A 298 14.99 -5.53 19.18
C ARG A 298 16.03 -6.42 18.52
N VAL A 299 15.57 -7.32 17.67
CA VAL A 299 16.43 -8.32 17.03
C VAL A 299 16.37 -8.13 15.52
N PRO A 300 17.50 -7.88 14.84
CA PRO A 300 17.52 -7.77 13.39
C PRO A 300 17.25 -9.14 12.74
N SER A 301 16.38 -9.19 11.75
CA SER A 301 16.05 -10.40 10.99
C SER A 301 15.62 -10.04 9.57
N GLY A 302 16.37 -10.53 8.57
CA GLY A 302 15.96 -10.38 7.15
C GLY A 302 15.74 -8.92 6.70
N GLY A 303 16.55 -7.98 7.19
CA GLY A 303 16.44 -6.56 6.83
C GLY A 303 15.39 -5.77 7.63
N VAL A 304 14.70 -6.40 8.58
CA VAL A 304 13.74 -5.75 9.49
C VAL A 304 14.18 -5.87 10.94
N SER A 305 13.71 -4.97 11.81
CA SER A 305 13.91 -5.00 13.24
C SER A 305 12.70 -5.63 13.94
N LEU A 306 12.86 -6.82 14.48
CA LEU A 306 11.81 -7.50 15.22
C LEU A 306 11.76 -7.00 16.66
N ARG A 307 10.60 -6.62 17.13
CA ARG A 307 10.31 -6.34 18.53
C ARG A 307 9.81 -7.61 19.18
N LEU A 308 10.61 -8.19 20.08
CA LEU A 308 10.34 -9.46 20.73
C LEU A 308 10.30 -9.29 22.24
N PHE A 309 9.57 -10.15 22.92
CA PHE A 309 9.31 -10.09 24.36
C PHE A 309 9.80 -11.38 25.03
N PRO A 310 10.77 -11.32 25.95
CA PRO A 310 11.21 -12.50 26.67
C PRO A 310 10.11 -13.03 27.57
N GLY A 311 10.03 -14.36 27.66
CA GLY A 311 9.07 -15.06 28.52
C GLY A 311 9.53 -16.47 28.84
N LEU A 312 8.95 -17.05 29.88
CA LEU A 312 9.29 -18.37 30.44
C LEU A 312 8.26 -19.41 30.01
N GLU A 313 8.63 -20.32 29.11
CA GLU A 313 7.77 -21.41 28.66
C GLU A 313 7.97 -22.65 29.55
N ASP A 314 6.88 -23.18 30.11
CA ASP A 314 6.91 -24.42 30.93
C ASP A 314 7.04 -25.65 30.00
N GLU A 315 8.12 -26.44 30.13
CA GLU A 315 8.36 -27.69 29.42
C GLU A 315 8.05 -28.92 30.29
N GLY A 316 7.34 -28.76 31.39
CA GLY A 316 6.94 -29.83 32.29
C GLY A 316 7.98 -30.18 33.35
N SER A 317 9.23 -30.47 33.02
CA SER A 317 10.34 -30.76 33.96
C SER A 317 11.33 -29.61 34.13
N THR A 318 11.36 -28.70 33.19
CA THR A 318 12.22 -27.53 33.09
C THR A 318 11.46 -26.34 32.52
N VAL A 319 12.08 -25.17 32.53
CA VAL A 319 11.57 -23.96 31.91
C VAL A 319 12.54 -23.53 30.81
N ARG A 320 11.98 -23.03 29.72
CA ARG A 320 12.74 -22.43 28.63
C ARG A 320 12.54 -20.92 28.62
N LEU A 321 13.63 -20.15 28.62
CA LEU A 321 13.59 -18.72 28.31
C LEU A 321 13.50 -18.56 26.79
N ARG A 322 12.44 -17.90 26.31
CA ARG A 322 12.12 -17.79 24.90
C ARG A 322 11.66 -16.38 24.54
N LEU A 323 11.82 -16.00 23.26
CA LEU A 323 11.32 -14.73 22.73
C LEU A 323 9.97 -14.92 22.04
N PHE A 324 9.00 -14.08 22.40
CA PHE A 324 7.63 -14.10 21.88
C PHE A 324 7.36 -12.86 21.01
N PRO A 325 6.51 -12.97 19.98
CA PRO A 325 6.17 -11.85 19.11
C PRO A 325 5.23 -10.83 19.77
N SER A 326 4.63 -11.16 20.90
CA SER A 326 3.72 -10.26 21.61
C SER A 326 3.89 -10.31 23.14
N VAL A 327 3.64 -9.15 23.79
CA VAL A 327 3.63 -9.03 25.26
C VAL A 327 2.63 -10.01 25.89
N ALA A 328 1.47 -10.20 25.26
CA ALA A 328 0.43 -11.06 25.79
C ALA A 328 0.84 -12.53 25.84
N GLU A 329 1.52 -13.00 24.79
CA GLU A 329 2.08 -14.37 24.75
C GLU A 329 3.21 -14.55 25.76
N ALA A 330 4.15 -13.60 25.80
CA ALA A 330 5.25 -13.63 26.75
C ALA A 330 4.76 -13.68 28.21
N ARG A 331 3.81 -12.81 28.56
CA ARG A 331 3.21 -12.77 29.89
C ARG A 331 2.43 -14.03 30.25
N ARG A 332 1.73 -14.64 29.25
CA ARG A 332 1.02 -15.89 29.45
C ARG A 332 1.99 -17.03 29.73
N ALA A 333 3.02 -17.17 28.90
CA ALA A 333 4.08 -18.17 29.08
C ALA A 333 4.79 -17.99 30.42
N THR A 334 5.19 -16.76 30.75
CA THR A 334 5.90 -16.45 32.01
C THR A 334 5.08 -16.81 33.23
N ARG A 335 3.76 -16.54 33.25
CA ARG A 335 2.89 -16.94 34.38
C ARG A 335 2.87 -18.44 34.61
N GLN A 336 2.97 -19.24 33.54
CA GLN A 336 3.04 -20.71 33.66
C GLN A 336 4.44 -21.19 34.05
N GLY A 337 5.48 -20.59 33.43
CA GLY A 337 6.87 -20.99 33.69
C GLY A 337 7.39 -20.61 35.10
N VAL A 338 7.01 -19.44 35.64
CA VAL A 338 7.43 -19.02 37.00
C VAL A 338 6.94 -19.97 38.07
N VAL A 339 5.81 -20.62 37.92
CA VAL A 339 5.30 -21.60 38.89
C VAL A 339 6.22 -22.84 38.97
N ARG A 340 7.00 -23.07 37.91
CA ARG A 340 7.89 -24.25 37.78
C ARG A 340 9.32 -23.97 38.24
N LEU A 341 9.79 -22.73 38.23
CA LEU A 341 11.10 -22.30 38.70
C LEU A 341 11.14 -22.14 40.24
#